data_836dc152a48e26cb1944c57f48f57b24
#
_entry.id   836dc152a48e26cb1944c57f48f57b24
#
_cell.length_a   1.000
_cell.length_b   1.000
_cell.length_c   1.000
_cell.angle_alpha   90.00
_cell.angle_beta   90.00
_cell.angle_gamma   90.00
#
_symmetry.space_group_name_H-M   'P 1'
#
loop_
_entity.id
_entity.type
_entity.pdbx_description
1 polymer ?
#
loop_
_entity_poly.entity_id
_entity_poly.type
_entity_poly.pdbx_seq_one_letter_code
_entity_poly.pdbx_strand_id
1 'polypeptide(L)'
;MPDPDLGAGPGVGVGVGVGPWAGPWPSGEHWDPQLLTSGDRRNVIDRYRYWRQEAIIADLDADRHPFHVAIENWEQDRNIGSIVRTTNAFNATAFHIVGRRRWNRRGAMVTDRYQHEVHHDSVDAFVTWAGERSLPLIGVDNLPGSVPLERYAVPRVCVLVFGQEGPGLSEPMRAACPVVLHITQFGSTRSINAAAAAAIAMHTWVRQHAVIPATATATATGPDTGDG
;
A
#
# COMPACT_ATOMS: atom_id res chain seq x y z
N MET A 1 -6.40 45.34 -4.37
CA MET A 1 -6.38 45.15 -2.91
C MET A 1 -6.83 43.72 -2.69
N PRO A 2 -6.00 42.79 -2.18
CA PRO A 2 -6.45 41.45 -1.86
C PRO A 2 -7.28 41.49 -0.56
N ASP A 3 -8.33 40.68 -0.58
CA ASP A 3 -9.29 40.50 0.51
C ASP A 3 -8.59 39.89 1.73
N PRO A 4 -8.68 40.45 2.94
CA PRO A 4 -7.96 40.00 4.11
C PRO A 4 -8.64 38.89 4.91
N ASP A 5 -9.66 38.20 4.38
CA ASP A 5 -10.48 37.28 5.17
C ASP A 5 -10.50 35.79 4.63
N LEU A 6 -9.48 35.40 3.90
CA LEU A 6 -9.23 33.97 3.70
C LEU A 6 -8.45 33.43 4.90
N GLY A 7 -9.19 33.01 5.92
CA GLY A 7 -8.68 32.34 7.09
C GLY A 7 -7.76 31.18 6.65
N ALA A 8 -6.51 31.22 7.10
CA ALA A 8 -5.53 30.18 6.87
C ALA A 8 -6.10 28.83 7.34
N GLY A 9 -6.48 28.00 6.39
CA GLY A 9 -6.76 26.59 6.67
C GLY A 9 -5.53 25.96 7.37
N PRO A 10 -5.70 24.93 8.20
CA PRO A 10 -4.62 24.33 8.97
C PRO A 10 -3.52 23.88 8.00
N GLY A 11 -2.34 24.47 8.18
CA GLY A 11 -1.18 24.23 7.32
C GLY A 11 -0.87 22.75 7.20
N VAL A 12 -0.71 22.29 5.96
CA VAL A 12 -0.31 20.94 5.61
C VAL A 12 1.16 20.73 6.01
N GLY A 13 1.38 20.44 7.28
CA GLY A 13 2.66 19.92 7.75
C GLY A 13 2.68 18.41 7.58
N VAL A 14 3.60 17.89 6.81
CA VAL A 14 3.88 16.44 6.71
C VAL A 14 4.12 15.91 8.13
N GLY A 15 3.21 15.08 8.65
CA GLY A 15 3.31 14.47 9.97
C GLY A 15 2.62 15.21 11.12
N VAL A 16 2.01 16.36 10.89
CA VAL A 16 1.21 17.07 11.88
C VAL A 16 -0.26 16.71 11.66
N GLY A 17 -0.89 16.06 12.64
CA GLY A 17 -2.32 15.78 12.63
C GLY A 17 -3.14 17.08 12.69
N VAL A 18 -4.46 16.94 12.64
CA VAL A 18 -5.41 18.04 12.83
C VAL A 18 -5.87 18.10 14.29
N GLY A 19 -6.16 19.31 14.76
CA GLY A 19 -6.71 19.56 16.12
C GLY A 19 -8.14 19.05 16.29
N PRO A 20 -8.77 19.30 17.45
CA PRO A 20 -10.19 19.05 17.65
C PRO A 20 -11.04 19.72 16.58
N TRP A 21 -12.18 19.10 16.27
CA TRP A 21 -13.14 19.68 15.33
C TRP A 21 -13.71 20.99 15.88
N ALA A 22 -13.63 22.06 15.11
CA ALA A 22 -14.01 23.42 15.57
C ALA A 22 -15.44 23.83 15.18
N GLY A 23 -16.09 23.07 14.29
CA GLY A 23 -17.46 23.39 13.81
C GLY A 23 -18.55 22.60 14.52
N PRO A 24 -19.82 22.74 14.09
CA PRO A 24 -20.89 21.85 14.49
C PRO A 24 -20.49 20.39 14.21
N TRP A 25 -20.86 19.48 15.09
CA TRP A 25 -20.50 18.08 14.87
C TRP A 25 -21.17 17.57 13.61
N PRO A 26 -20.39 16.92 12.73
CA PRO A 26 -20.93 16.41 11.48
C PRO A 26 -21.86 15.21 11.76
N SER A 27 -22.85 15.03 10.92
CA SER A 27 -23.75 13.88 10.97
C SER A 27 -23.17 12.71 10.16
N GLY A 28 -23.41 11.48 10.61
CA GLY A 28 -23.00 10.25 9.89
C GLY A 28 -22.26 9.27 10.78
N GLU A 29 -22.43 7.97 10.50
CA GLU A 29 -21.86 6.89 11.31
C GLU A 29 -20.35 6.71 11.11
N HIS A 30 -19.79 7.26 10.04
CA HIS A 30 -18.36 7.15 9.74
C HIS A 30 -17.47 8.04 10.63
N TRP A 31 -18.03 9.03 11.31
CA TRP A 31 -17.29 9.91 12.19
C TRP A 31 -16.95 9.26 13.54
N ASP A 32 -15.75 9.52 14.01
CA ASP A 32 -15.26 9.06 15.31
C ASP A 32 -15.39 10.19 16.35
N PRO A 33 -16.31 10.09 17.33
CA PRO A 33 -16.51 11.13 18.34
C PRO A 33 -15.25 11.45 19.15
N GLN A 34 -14.39 10.45 19.38
CA GLN A 34 -13.16 10.65 20.12
C GLN A 34 -12.16 11.49 19.30
N LEU A 35 -12.04 11.21 18.01
CA LEU A 35 -11.17 12.00 17.12
C LEU A 35 -11.70 13.41 16.91
N LEU A 36 -13.02 13.60 16.80
CA LEU A 36 -13.63 14.93 16.74
C LEU A 36 -13.31 15.74 18.00
N THR A 37 -13.29 15.10 19.18
CA THR A 37 -12.99 15.78 20.44
C THR A 37 -11.49 16.05 20.64
N SER A 38 -10.62 15.11 20.31
CA SER A 38 -9.19 15.15 20.67
C SER A 38 -8.26 15.53 19.52
N GLY A 39 -8.78 15.60 18.28
CA GLY A 39 -8.00 15.75 17.07
C GLY A 39 -7.56 14.43 16.47
N ASP A 40 -7.10 14.45 15.23
CA ASP A 40 -6.66 13.28 14.49
C ASP A 40 -5.20 13.40 14.06
N ARG A 41 -4.34 12.56 14.65
CA ARG A 41 -2.89 12.51 14.37
C ARG A 41 -2.49 11.33 13.48
N ARG A 42 -3.46 10.59 12.93
CA ARG A 42 -3.19 9.44 12.07
C ARG A 42 -2.59 9.87 10.74
N ASN A 43 -1.82 8.98 10.12
CA ASN A 43 -1.28 9.18 8.78
C ASN A 43 -2.35 8.80 7.73
N VAL A 44 -3.35 9.63 7.58
CA VAL A 44 -4.43 9.49 6.60
C VAL A 44 -4.55 10.74 5.75
N ILE A 45 -5.10 10.62 4.55
CA ILE A 45 -5.45 11.76 3.70
C ILE A 45 -6.58 12.57 4.37
N ASP A 46 -6.73 13.84 3.99
CA ASP A 46 -7.67 14.74 4.66
C ASP A 46 -9.13 14.28 4.59
N ARG A 47 -9.55 13.65 3.51
CA ARG A 47 -10.86 13.02 3.36
C ARG A 47 -11.20 12.07 4.51
N TYR A 48 -10.22 11.37 5.08
CA TYR A 48 -10.40 10.39 6.15
C TYR A 48 -10.14 10.95 7.54
N ARG A 49 -9.88 12.25 7.65
CA ARG A 49 -9.74 12.88 8.97
C ARG A 49 -11.00 12.68 9.78
N TYR A 50 -10.82 12.33 11.03
CA TYR A 50 -11.86 12.03 12.02
C TYR A 50 -12.77 10.84 11.69
N TRP A 51 -12.54 10.09 10.61
CA TRP A 51 -13.32 8.89 10.31
C TRP A 51 -12.95 7.73 11.24
N ARG A 52 -13.91 6.87 11.56
CA ARG A 52 -13.65 5.58 12.19
C ARG A 52 -12.79 4.71 11.29
N GLN A 53 -11.95 3.87 11.91
CA GLN A 53 -11.05 3.00 11.13
C GLN A 53 -11.83 2.05 10.21
N GLU A 54 -12.92 1.48 10.71
CA GLU A 54 -13.79 0.56 9.96
C GLU A 54 -14.44 1.23 8.76
N ALA A 55 -14.82 2.49 8.90
CA ALA A 55 -15.39 3.27 7.80
C ALA A 55 -14.35 3.55 6.70
N ILE A 56 -13.10 3.84 7.09
CA ILE A 56 -12.00 3.99 6.13
C ILE A 56 -11.76 2.68 5.38
N ILE A 57 -11.73 1.55 6.09
CA ILE A 57 -11.52 0.23 5.45
C ILE A 57 -12.66 -0.06 4.47
N ALA A 58 -13.91 0.16 4.87
CA ALA A 58 -15.08 -0.09 4.02
C ALA A 58 -15.06 0.78 2.74
N ASP A 59 -14.65 2.04 2.85
CA ASP A 59 -14.53 2.94 1.70
C ASP A 59 -13.39 2.50 0.76
N LEU A 60 -12.24 2.10 1.32
CA LEU A 60 -11.13 1.57 0.53
C LEU A 60 -11.49 0.24 -0.15
N ASP A 61 -12.26 -0.62 0.52
CA ASP A 61 -12.66 -1.93 0.00
C ASP A 61 -13.56 -1.83 -1.24
N ALA A 62 -14.30 -0.74 -1.39
CA ALA A 62 -15.12 -0.49 -2.57
C ALA A 62 -14.30 -0.31 -3.86
N ASP A 63 -13.06 0.18 -3.73
CA ASP A 63 -12.20 0.58 -4.86
C ASP A 63 -10.82 -0.09 -4.86
N ARG A 64 -10.64 -1.24 -4.16
CA ARG A 64 -9.34 -1.92 -4.16
C ARG A 64 -8.96 -2.40 -5.54
N HIS A 65 -7.71 -2.17 -5.88
CA HIS A 65 -7.11 -2.74 -7.07
C HIS A 65 -6.94 -4.25 -6.93
N PRO A 66 -7.30 -5.05 -7.95
CA PRO A 66 -7.37 -6.50 -7.84
C PRO A 66 -5.99 -7.18 -7.95
N PHE A 67 -4.96 -6.60 -7.35
CA PHE A 67 -3.69 -7.26 -7.18
C PHE A 67 -3.34 -7.41 -5.71
N HIS A 68 -2.57 -8.41 -5.39
CA HIS A 68 -2.06 -8.70 -4.07
C HIS A 68 -0.55 -8.48 -4.01
N VAL A 69 -0.02 -8.29 -2.82
CA VAL A 69 1.41 -8.19 -2.56
C VAL A 69 1.80 -9.28 -1.56
N ALA A 70 2.80 -10.09 -1.86
CA ALA A 70 3.33 -11.09 -0.94
C ALA A 70 4.80 -10.81 -0.63
N ILE A 71 5.17 -10.99 0.62
CA ILE A 71 6.51 -10.72 1.12
C ILE A 71 6.99 -11.91 1.93
N GLU A 72 8.14 -12.47 1.57
CA GLU A 72 8.79 -13.51 2.37
C GLU A 72 9.41 -12.89 3.63
N ASN A 73 9.21 -13.56 4.77
CA ASN A 73 9.69 -13.12 6.07
C ASN A 73 10.30 -14.29 6.86
N TRP A 74 11.43 -14.83 6.42
CA TRP A 74 12.17 -15.88 7.11
C TRP A 74 13.17 -15.33 8.14
N GLU A 75 13.71 -14.16 7.86
CA GLU A 75 14.53 -13.35 8.75
C GLU A 75 13.80 -12.03 9.04
N GLN A 76 14.27 -11.25 10.02
CA GLN A 76 13.63 -9.96 10.30
C GLN A 76 13.96 -8.95 9.19
N ASP A 77 13.06 -8.76 8.26
CA ASP A 77 13.22 -7.78 7.19
C ASP A 77 12.67 -6.40 7.61
N ARG A 78 13.52 -5.39 7.50
CA ARG A 78 13.18 -3.99 7.81
C ARG A 78 12.33 -3.34 6.72
N ASN A 79 12.34 -3.89 5.51
CA ASN A 79 11.63 -3.32 4.35
C ASN A 79 10.13 -3.65 4.35
N ILE A 80 9.69 -4.69 5.06
CA ILE A 80 8.28 -5.11 5.08
C ILE A 80 7.36 -3.93 5.38
N GLY A 81 7.65 -3.14 6.42
CA GLY A 81 6.84 -1.99 6.76
C GLY A 81 6.70 -0.96 5.63
N SER A 82 7.78 -0.69 4.91
CA SER A 82 7.78 0.23 3.76
C SER A 82 6.99 -0.35 2.58
N ILE A 83 7.10 -1.65 2.33
CA ILE A 83 6.33 -2.35 1.30
C ILE A 83 4.83 -2.29 1.64
N VAL A 84 4.45 -2.59 2.88
CA VAL A 84 3.05 -2.51 3.35
C VAL A 84 2.48 -1.10 3.22
N ARG A 85 3.27 -0.07 3.57
CA ARG A 85 2.87 1.31 3.36
C ARG A 85 2.61 1.63 1.89
N THR A 86 3.46 1.16 0.99
CA THR A 86 3.30 1.33 -0.46
C THR A 86 2.09 0.54 -0.97
N THR A 87 1.86 -0.67 -0.46
CA THR A 87 0.68 -1.49 -0.76
C THR A 87 -0.61 -0.75 -0.42
N ASN A 88 -0.64 -0.07 0.74
CA ASN A 88 -1.78 0.77 1.12
C ASN A 88 -1.91 2.00 0.21
N ALA A 89 -0.81 2.65 -0.15
CA ALA A 89 -0.84 3.83 -1.02
C ALA A 89 -1.40 3.52 -2.42
N PHE A 90 -1.18 2.32 -2.93
CA PHE A 90 -1.73 1.85 -4.21
C PHE A 90 -3.03 1.04 -4.07
N ASN A 91 -3.63 1.02 -2.89
CA ASN A 91 -4.90 0.37 -2.60
C ASN A 91 -5.01 -1.07 -3.14
N ALA A 92 -3.96 -1.88 -2.96
CA ALA A 92 -3.99 -3.30 -3.33
C ALA A 92 -5.03 -4.07 -2.50
N THR A 93 -5.52 -5.20 -3.00
CA THR A 93 -6.53 -6.02 -2.31
C THR A 93 -6.07 -6.46 -0.93
N ALA A 94 -4.85 -6.97 -0.80
CA ALA A 94 -4.28 -7.41 0.47
C ALA A 94 -2.76 -7.52 0.38
N PHE A 95 -2.11 -7.59 1.54
CA PHE A 95 -0.72 -8.04 1.60
C PHE A 95 -0.61 -9.37 2.38
N HIS A 96 0.35 -10.17 1.98
CA HIS A 96 0.60 -11.50 2.50
C HIS A 96 1.98 -11.55 3.11
N ILE A 97 2.08 -12.07 4.33
CA ILE A 97 3.34 -12.37 4.98
C ILE A 97 3.56 -13.88 4.90
N VAL A 98 4.60 -14.32 4.21
CA VAL A 98 4.96 -15.73 4.06
C VAL A 98 6.16 -16.05 4.95
N GLY A 99 5.98 -16.96 5.91
CA GLY A 99 6.99 -17.32 6.90
C GLY A 99 6.67 -16.77 8.30
N ARG A 100 7.61 -16.09 8.94
CA ARG A 100 7.40 -15.58 10.31
C ARG A 100 6.30 -14.53 10.36
N ARG A 101 5.31 -14.73 11.23
CA ARG A 101 4.16 -13.82 11.38
C ARG A 101 4.55 -12.43 11.89
N ARG A 102 5.56 -12.33 12.74
CA ARG A 102 5.97 -11.03 13.31
C ARG A 102 6.92 -10.30 12.36
N TRP A 103 6.60 -9.04 12.08
CA TRP A 103 7.42 -8.14 11.29
C TRP A 103 7.47 -6.75 11.93
N ASN A 104 8.43 -5.91 11.52
CA ASN A 104 8.60 -4.56 12.06
C ASN A 104 7.61 -3.57 11.46
N ARG A 105 6.57 -3.20 12.20
CA ARG A 105 5.49 -2.30 11.76
C ARG A 105 5.88 -0.83 11.68
N ARG A 106 7.05 -0.42 12.19
CA ARG A 106 7.46 1.00 12.19
C ARG A 106 7.48 1.62 10.80
N GLY A 107 7.97 0.91 9.80
CA GLY A 107 8.02 1.36 8.41
C GLY A 107 6.65 1.56 7.77
N ALA A 108 5.63 0.88 8.24
CA ALA A 108 4.25 1.01 7.75
C ALA A 108 3.61 2.34 8.17
N MET A 109 4.16 3.05 9.16
CA MET A 109 3.60 4.33 9.66
C MET A 109 2.10 4.22 9.98
N VAL A 110 1.70 3.10 10.59
CA VAL A 110 0.32 2.77 11.00
C VAL A 110 -0.65 2.52 9.83
N THR A 111 -0.20 2.53 8.58
CA THR A 111 -1.09 2.30 7.41
C THR A 111 -1.49 0.84 7.24
N ASP A 112 -0.78 -0.09 7.88
CA ASP A 112 -1.12 -1.50 7.97
C ASP A 112 -2.54 -1.75 8.55
N ARG A 113 -3.06 -0.82 9.37
CA ARG A 113 -4.41 -0.89 9.95
C ARG A 113 -5.54 -0.76 8.92
N TYR A 114 -5.26 -0.20 7.76
CA TYR A 114 -6.23 0.02 6.69
C TYR A 114 -6.11 -1.02 5.58
N GLN A 115 -5.20 -2.01 5.77
CA GLN A 115 -4.95 -3.07 4.81
C GLN A 115 -5.37 -4.43 5.36
N HIS A 116 -5.74 -5.34 4.46
CA HIS A 116 -5.96 -6.74 4.79
C HIS A 116 -4.62 -7.48 4.84
N GLU A 117 -4.25 -7.94 6.03
CA GLU A 117 -3.07 -8.78 6.26
C GLU A 117 -3.46 -10.26 6.26
N VAL A 118 -2.82 -11.05 5.42
CA VAL A 118 -2.96 -12.51 5.40
C VAL A 118 -1.61 -13.14 5.72
N HIS A 119 -1.58 -14.07 6.66
CA HIS A 119 -0.36 -14.76 7.04
C HIS A 119 -0.37 -16.21 6.55
N HIS A 120 0.77 -16.67 6.04
CA HIS A 120 1.01 -18.04 5.61
C HIS A 120 2.28 -18.56 6.29
N ASP A 121 2.19 -19.69 6.97
CA ASP A 121 3.31 -20.27 7.72
C ASP A 121 4.43 -20.82 6.80
N SER A 122 4.08 -21.12 5.53
CA SER A 122 5.01 -21.68 4.55
C SER A 122 4.71 -21.21 3.12
N VAL A 123 5.68 -21.42 2.23
CA VAL A 123 5.50 -21.21 0.78
C VAL A 123 4.38 -22.10 0.25
N ASP A 124 4.34 -23.38 0.64
CA ASP A 124 3.31 -24.32 0.18
C ASP A 124 1.89 -23.88 0.57
N ALA A 125 1.71 -23.40 1.80
CA ALA A 125 0.44 -22.86 2.25
C ALA A 125 0.01 -21.63 1.43
N PHE A 126 0.95 -20.75 1.12
CA PHE A 126 0.71 -19.58 0.27
C PHE A 126 0.37 -19.96 -1.18
N VAL A 127 1.12 -20.89 -1.76
CA VAL A 127 0.90 -21.40 -3.14
C VAL A 127 -0.45 -22.08 -3.25
N THR A 128 -0.83 -22.90 -2.26
CA THR A 128 -2.15 -23.52 -2.18
C THR A 128 -3.25 -22.47 -2.15
N TRP A 129 -3.13 -21.47 -1.27
CA TRP A 129 -4.08 -20.37 -1.15
C TRP A 129 -4.25 -19.61 -2.48
N ALA A 130 -3.14 -19.31 -3.18
CA ALA A 130 -3.17 -18.62 -4.46
C ALA A 130 -3.79 -19.48 -5.56
N GLY A 131 -3.47 -20.77 -5.60
CA GLY A 131 -4.00 -21.75 -6.55
C GLY A 131 -5.52 -21.90 -6.44
N GLU A 132 -6.06 -22.01 -5.21
CA GLU A 132 -7.51 -22.09 -4.96
C GLU A 132 -8.27 -20.86 -5.51
N ARG A 133 -7.58 -19.72 -5.66
CA ARG A 133 -8.14 -18.46 -6.16
C ARG A 133 -7.75 -18.14 -7.59
N SER A 134 -7.02 -19.05 -8.24
CA SER A 134 -6.50 -18.87 -9.60
C SER A 134 -5.69 -17.57 -9.75
N LEU A 135 -4.93 -17.20 -8.72
CA LEU A 135 -4.09 -16.00 -8.70
C LEU A 135 -2.69 -16.35 -9.21
N PRO A 136 -2.24 -15.82 -10.36
CA PRO A 136 -0.90 -16.03 -10.84
C PRO A 136 0.12 -15.35 -9.91
N LEU A 137 1.18 -16.08 -9.55
CA LEU A 137 2.29 -15.58 -8.76
C LEU A 137 3.35 -14.99 -9.68
N ILE A 138 3.71 -13.74 -9.46
CA ILE A 138 4.73 -13.01 -10.23
C ILE A 138 5.85 -12.64 -9.27
N GLY A 139 6.98 -13.35 -9.36
CA GLY A 139 8.17 -13.02 -8.57
C GLY A 139 8.81 -11.72 -9.03
N VAL A 140 9.36 -10.96 -8.12
CA VAL A 140 10.15 -9.75 -8.43
C VAL A 140 11.51 -9.89 -7.78
N ASP A 141 12.51 -10.19 -8.58
CA ASP A 141 13.89 -10.38 -8.14
C ASP A 141 14.88 -10.30 -9.32
N ASN A 142 16.12 -9.90 -9.05
CA ASN A 142 17.16 -9.81 -10.06
C ASN A 142 17.93 -11.16 -10.21
N LEU A 143 17.30 -12.11 -10.86
CA LEU A 143 17.81 -13.47 -11.02
C LEU A 143 18.17 -13.79 -12.48
N PRO A 144 19.12 -14.70 -12.73
CA PRO A 144 19.36 -15.23 -14.08
C PRO A 144 18.07 -15.81 -14.68
N GLY A 145 17.76 -15.40 -15.92
CA GLY A 145 16.55 -15.83 -16.62
C GLY A 145 15.28 -15.04 -16.29
N SER A 146 15.34 -14.07 -15.40
CA SER A 146 14.21 -13.15 -15.15
C SER A 146 13.94 -12.23 -16.34
N VAL A 147 12.71 -11.77 -16.46
CA VAL A 147 12.22 -10.94 -17.57
C VAL A 147 12.22 -9.46 -17.14
N PRO A 148 12.61 -8.51 -18.02
CA PRO A 148 12.51 -7.08 -17.70
C PRO A 148 11.06 -6.68 -17.39
N LEU A 149 10.83 -6.09 -16.22
CA LEU A 149 9.52 -5.58 -15.78
C LEU A 149 8.96 -4.55 -16.80
N GLU A 150 9.84 -3.75 -17.39
CA GLU A 150 9.50 -2.70 -18.34
C GLU A 150 8.87 -3.24 -19.63
N ARG A 151 9.07 -4.52 -19.94
CA ARG A 151 8.58 -5.18 -21.14
C ARG A 151 7.49 -6.22 -20.89
N TYR A 152 7.10 -6.39 -19.61
CA TYR A 152 6.13 -7.39 -19.22
C TYR A 152 4.75 -6.79 -19.00
N ALA A 153 3.74 -7.37 -19.63
CA ALA A 153 2.35 -7.06 -19.34
C ALA A 153 1.93 -7.77 -18.04
N VAL A 154 1.98 -7.06 -16.93
CA VAL A 154 1.59 -7.62 -15.62
C VAL A 154 0.10 -7.97 -15.66
N PRO A 155 -0.32 -9.17 -15.29
CA PRO A 155 -1.74 -9.52 -15.22
C PRO A 155 -2.51 -8.57 -14.30
N ARG A 156 -3.73 -8.18 -14.70
CA ARG A 156 -4.57 -7.29 -13.88
C ARG A 156 -4.87 -7.89 -12.51
N VAL A 157 -5.17 -9.19 -12.45
CA VAL A 157 -5.37 -9.96 -11.22
C VAL A 157 -4.13 -10.82 -11.02
N CYS A 158 -3.35 -10.55 -9.98
CA CYS A 158 -2.11 -11.28 -9.71
C CYS A 158 -1.65 -11.08 -8.27
N VAL A 159 -0.62 -11.81 -7.89
CA VAL A 159 0.17 -11.57 -6.67
C VAL A 159 1.58 -11.18 -7.08
N LEU A 160 2.02 -9.98 -6.72
CA LEU A 160 3.41 -9.55 -6.81
C LEU A 160 4.15 -10.07 -5.58
N VAL A 161 5.17 -10.90 -5.80
CA VAL A 161 5.88 -11.61 -4.73
C VAL A 161 7.30 -11.06 -4.60
N PHE A 162 7.65 -10.63 -3.40
CA PHE A 162 8.94 -10.05 -3.07
C PHE A 162 9.69 -10.94 -2.08
N GLY A 163 10.96 -11.15 -2.34
CA GLY A 163 11.87 -11.85 -1.45
C GLY A 163 12.39 -10.95 -0.32
N GLN A 164 13.24 -11.53 0.51
CA GLN A 164 13.93 -10.84 1.59
C GLN A 164 15.07 -9.98 1.07
N GLU A 165 15.45 -8.97 1.84
CA GLU A 165 16.67 -8.22 1.59
C GLU A 165 17.89 -9.14 1.74
N GLY A 166 18.75 -9.15 0.75
CA GLY A 166 19.96 -10.00 0.68
C GLY A 166 19.71 -11.31 -0.04
N PRO A 167 19.02 -12.31 0.54
CA PRO A 167 18.78 -13.58 -0.13
C PRO A 167 17.85 -13.51 -1.35
N GLY A 168 16.95 -12.51 -1.42
CA GLY A 168 15.92 -12.44 -2.44
C GLY A 168 14.81 -13.47 -2.24
N LEU A 169 14.20 -13.93 -3.32
CA LEU A 169 13.20 -14.99 -3.31
C LEU A 169 13.83 -16.32 -2.92
N SER A 170 13.22 -17.04 -1.97
CA SER A 170 13.63 -18.39 -1.62
C SER A 170 13.47 -19.34 -2.81
N GLU A 171 14.26 -20.43 -2.84
CA GLU A 171 14.19 -21.43 -3.90
C GLU A 171 12.76 -22.00 -4.08
N PRO A 172 12.02 -22.37 -3.01
CA PRO A 172 10.65 -22.84 -3.15
C PRO A 172 9.72 -21.75 -3.73
N MET A 173 9.86 -20.50 -3.31
CA MET A 173 9.04 -19.41 -3.83
C MET A 173 9.35 -19.12 -5.29
N ARG A 174 10.63 -19.12 -5.66
CA ARG A 174 11.05 -18.95 -7.05
C ARG A 174 10.48 -20.05 -7.95
N ALA A 175 10.54 -21.30 -7.49
CA ALA A 175 9.98 -22.45 -8.23
C ALA A 175 8.45 -22.35 -8.38
N ALA A 176 7.75 -21.70 -7.43
CA ALA A 176 6.32 -21.50 -7.47
C ALA A 176 5.89 -20.31 -8.35
N CYS A 177 6.81 -19.44 -8.74
CA CYS A 177 6.52 -18.28 -9.60
C CYS A 177 6.78 -18.66 -11.07
N PRO A 178 5.74 -18.79 -11.93
CA PRO A 178 5.91 -19.11 -13.36
C PRO A 178 6.77 -18.06 -14.10
N VAL A 179 6.80 -16.84 -13.60
CA VAL A 179 7.66 -15.77 -14.11
C VAL A 179 8.28 -15.00 -12.96
N VAL A 180 9.55 -14.65 -13.11
CA VAL A 180 10.24 -13.71 -12.24
C VAL A 180 10.61 -12.48 -13.05
N LEU A 181 10.29 -11.31 -12.56
CA LEU A 181 10.56 -10.03 -13.19
C LEU A 181 11.75 -9.35 -12.51
N HIS A 182 12.58 -8.68 -13.27
CA HIS A 182 13.61 -7.78 -12.73
C HIS A 182 13.40 -6.35 -13.22
N ILE A 183 13.84 -5.40 -12.42
CA ILE A 183 13.92 -4.00 -12.82
C ILE A 183 15.27 -3.81 -13.49
N THR A 184 15.28 -3.31 -14.72
CA THR A 184 16.51 -3.09 -15.48
C THR A 184 17.40 -2.06 -14.77
N GLN A 185 18.65 -2.42 -14.53
CA GLN A 185 19.64 -1.59 -13.83
C GLN A 185 20.78 -1.23 -14.78
N PHE A 186 21.20 0.03 -14.77
CA PHE A 186 22.26 0.54 -15.66
C PHE A 186 23.51 0.99 -14.88
N GLY A 187 23.46 0.91 -13.57
CA GLY A 187 24.55 1.34 -12.68
C GLY A 187 25.46 0.16 -12.27
N SER A 188 26.30 0.41 -11.28
CA SER A 188 27.27 -0.56 -10.75
C SER A 188 26.73 -1.47 -9.64
N THR A 189 25.55 -1.18 -9.12
CA THR A 189 24.94 -1.99 -8.05
C THR A 189 24.33 -3.29 -8.58
N ARG A 190 24.39 -4.33 -7.78
CA ARG A 190 23.77 -5.62 -8.12
C ARG A 190 22.26 -5.65 -7.90
N SER A 191 21.79 -4.86 -6.93
CA SER A 191 20.38 -4.83 -6.54
C SER A 191 20.02 -3.45 -6.04
N ILE A 192 18.74 -3.13 -6.11
CA ILE A 192 18.12 -1.99 -5.43
C ILE A 192 17.44 -2.46 -4.16
N ASN A 193 17.16 -1.54 -3.26
CA ASN A 193 16.45 -1.84 -2.01
C ASN A 193 15.09 -2.52 -2.30
N ALA A 194 14.73 -3.53 -1.52
CA ALA A 194 13.54 -4.34 -1.74
C ALA A 194 12.23 -3.51 -1.69
N ALA A 195 12.15 -2.50 -0.82
CA ALA A 195 10.97 -1.62 -0.78
C ALA A 195 10.89 -0.71 -2.01
N ALA A 196 12.04 -0.27 -2.55
CA ALA A 196 12.08 0.48 -3.80
C ALA A 196 11.65 -0.40 -4.99
N ALA A 197 12.15 -1.63 -5.06
CA ALA A 197 11.73 -2.60 -6.08
C ALA A 197 10.22 -2.87 -6.02
N ALA A 198 9.69 -3.05 -4.82
CA ALA A 198 8.26 -3.24 -4.61
C ALA A 198 7.44 -2.03 -5.07
N ALA A 199 7.87 -0.81 -4.75
CA ALA A 199 7.21 0.41 -5.18
C ALA A 199 7.19 0.54 -6.71
N ILE A 200 8.29 0.25 -7.39
CA ILE A 200 8.40 0.28 -8.86
C ILE A 200 7.47 -0.77 -9.49
N ALA A 201 7.47 -2.01 -8.98
CA ALA A 201 6.63 -3.07 -9.52
C ALA A 201 5.13 -2.76 -9.34
N MET A 202 4.72 -2.32 -8.16
CA MET A 202 3.34 -1.89 -7.91
C MET A 202 2.94 -0.68 -8.76
N HIS A 203 3.81 0.31 -8.91
CA HIS A 203 3.57 1.47 -9.78
C HIS A 203 3.47 1.07 -11.25
N THR A 204 4.26 0.08 -11.69
CA THR A 204 4.15 -0.47 -13.06
C THR A 204 2.77 -1.09 -13.27
N TRP A 205 2.25 -1.85 -12.30
CA TRP A 205 0.89 -2.35 -12.34
C TRP A 205 -0.14 -1.20 -12.43
N VAL A 206 -0.01 -0.17 -11.60
CA VAL A 206 -0.89 1.02 -11.60
C VAL A 206 -0.88 1.70 -12.98
N ARG A 207 0.29 1.91 -13.56
CA ARG A 207 0.41 2.51 -14.91
C ARG A 207 -0.27 1.69 -16.00
N GLN A 208 -0.30 0.37 -15.87
CA GLN A 208 -0.90 -0.52 -16.86
C GLN A 208 -2.42 -0.67 -16.71
N HIS A 209 -2.96 -0.52 -15.50
CA HIS A 209 -4.32 -0.95 -15.20
C HIS A 209 -5.21 0.08 -14.50
N ALA A 210 -4.65 1.03 -13.76
CA ALA A 210 -5.45 1.99 -13.03
C ALA A 210 -5.92 3.15 -13.92
N VAL A 211 -7.14 3.61 -13.67
CA VAL A 211 -7.63 4.85 -14.24
C VAL A 211 -7.09 5.99 -13.38
N ILE A 212 -6.20 6.80 -13.96
CA ILE A 212 -5.66 7.97 -13.26
C ILE A 212 -6.63 9.14 -13.45
N PRO A 213 -7.25 9.67 -12.39
CA PRO A 213 -8.11 10.84 -12.51
C PRO A 213 -7.34 12.04 -13.08
N ALA A 214 -7.92 12.75 -14.04
CA ALA A 214 -7.29 13.92 -14.66
C ALA A 214 -6.93 15.05 -13.67
N THR A 215 -7.59 15.05 -12.49
CA THR A 215 -7.44 16.02 -11.39
C THR A 215 -6.88 15.41 -10.12
N ALA A 216 -6.22 14.25 -10.19
CA ALA A 216 -5.54 13.68 -9.03
C ALA A 216 -4.35 14.55 -8.61
N THR A 217 -4.64 15.77 -8.18
CA THR A 217 -3.72 16.57 -7.38
C THR A 217 -3.68 15.93 -5.99
N ALA A 218 -2.50 15.74 -5.46
CA ALA A 218 -2.28 15.22 -4.10
C ALA A 218 -2.77 16.17 -2.98
N THR A 219 -3.64 17.10 -3.30
CA THR A 219 -4.19 18.11 -2.41
C THR A 219 -5.66 17.81 -2.17
N ALA A 220 -5.92 17.47 -0.92
CA ALA A 220 -7.23 17.38 -0.33
C ALA A 220 -8.12 18.58 -0.68
N THR A 221 -9.26 18.31 -1.26
CA THR A 221 -10.40 19.19 -1.12
C THR A 221 -10.98 18.95 0.26
N GLY A 222 -11.05 20.00 1.07
CA GLY A 222 -11.74 19.97 2.36
C GLY A 222 -13.18 19.47 2.23
N PRO A 223 -13.84 19.14 3.35
CA PRO A 223 -15.19 18.60 3.32
C PRO A 223 -16.11 19.56 2.57
N ASP A 224 -16.82 19.01 1.59
CA ASP A 224 -17.91 19.69 0.91
C ASP A 224 -18.95 20.06 1.98
N THR A 225 -18.99 21.33 2.36
CA THR A 225 -20.07 21.89 3.17
C THR A 225 -21.25 22.09 2.25
N GLY A 226 -21.92 20.97 1.91
CA GLY A 226 -23.19 21.04 1.19
C GLY A 226 -24.20 21.88 1.95
N ASP A 227 -24.31 23.17 1.58
CA ASP A 227 -25.44 23.99 1.86
C ASP A 227 -26.64 23.53 1.03
N GLY A 228 -27.69 23.14 1.73
CA GLY A 228 -28.96 22.78 1.15
C GLY A 228 -30.02 22.57 2.21
#